data_ad73e668a1778f0fe91d939029e89690
#
_entry.id   ad73e668a1778f0fe91d939029e89690
#
_cell.length_a   1.000
_cell.length_b   1.000
_cell.length_c   1.000
_cell.angle_alpha   90.00
_cell.angle_beta   90.00
_cell.angle_gamma   90.00
#
_symmetry.space_group_name_H-M   'P 1'
#
loop_
_entity.id
_entity.type
_entity.pdbx_description
1 polymer ?
#
loop_
_entity_poly.entity_id
_entity_poly.type
_entity_poly.pdbx_seq_one_letter_code
_entity_poly.pdbx_strand_id
1 'polypeptide(L)'
;MGIRVGIDVGGTFTKAVAIESASGALVGKVTVPTTHHAPEGVARGLVEAFSSLLQRTGIAVGRIDLVVLSTTQAVNALLEGDVAPVGVVGIGPRAHRKEAFRRTRIDSVQLTPERRLPVFHAFLDAEELSEERVADTLRTLMARGARAIAVSAAYGVEDPEPERRVLDVATALGLPATAGHEMSGLYGLEVRTLTAAVNASILPRMAETTRWVEQSLATSGLQVPLMIMHGDLAVSPLEEARRLAASTILSGPAASVAGALLYHKLLDGLFIEVGGTSTNVGVIRQGRPVMKYVRIMDHPTCLRSVDVRVAGVAGGSLVRLRGRKLAGVGPRSAHIAGLPYPCFVPPEMLSNLRLVTLAPRPGDPEDYAALEDDEGRRYAVTLTDAANALGLVPEGDY
;
A
#
# COMPACT_ATOMS: atom_id res chain seq x y z
N MET A 1 8.59 26.37 18.33
CA MET A 1 7.44 25.44 18.28
C MET A 1 7.66 24.52 17.10
N GLY A 2 7.64 23.21 17.33
CA GLY A 2 7.88 22.20 16.33
C GLY A 2 6.66 21.92 15.46
N ILE A 3 6.89 21.37 14.29
CA ILE A 3 5.87 21.01 13.31
C ILE A 3 5.98 19.50 13.01
N ARG A 4 4.87 18.82 12.96
CA ARG A 4 4.78 17.45 12.43
C ARG A 4 4.10 17.49 11.07
N VAL A 5 4.66 16.73 10.14
CA VAL A 5 4.11 16.61 8.78
C VAL A 5 3.63 15.17 8.56
N GLY A 6 2.40 15.02 8.12
CA GLY A 6 1.85 13.77 7.62
C GLY A 6 1.74 13.81 6.11
N ILE A 7 2.17 12.75 5.42
CA ILE A 7 2.01 12.62 3.97
C ILE A 7 1.35 11.29 3.66
N ASP A 8 0.20 11.34 2.99
CA ASP A 8 -0.52 10.15 2.53
C ASP A 8 -0.39 10.01 1.02
N VAL A 9 0.23 8.91 0.60
CA VAL A 9 0.37 8.56 -0.82
C VAL A 9 -0.77 7.63 -1.21
N GLY A 10 -1.87 8.23 -1.61
CA GLY A 10 -3.04 7.49 -2.11
C GLY A 10 -2.93 7.07 -3.57
N GLY A 11 -3.92 6.32 -4.05
CA GLY A 11 -3.95 5.85 -5.45
C GLY A 11 -4.15 6.97 -6.49
N THR A 12 -4.86 8.05 -6.14
CA THR A 12 -5.18 9.15 -7.05
C THR A 12 -4.46 10.44 -6.67
N PHE A 13 -4.42 10.75 -5.39
CA PHE A 13 -3.83 11.97 -4.85
C PHE A 13 -2.85 11.66 -3.73
N THR A 14 -1.77 12.43 -3.69
CA THR A 14 -0.85 12.54 -2.57
C THR A 14 -1.20 13.78 -1.77
N LYS A 15 -1.42 13.61 -0.48
CA LYS A 15 -1.85 14.68 0.44
C LYS A 15 -0.77 14.93 1.47
N ALA A 16 -0.47 16.19 1.75
CA ALA A 16 0.45 16.57 2.82
C ALA A 16 -0.26 17.53 3.79
N VAL A 17 -0.03 17.31 5.08
CA VAL A 17 -0.63 18.09 6.18
C VAL A 17 0.45 18.46 7.17
N ALA A 18 0.46 19.71 7.62
CA ALA A 18 1.30 20.19 8.72
C ALA A 18 0.44 20.52 9.94
N ILE A 19 0.86 20.04 11.10
CA ILE A 19 0.24 20.35 12.40
C ILE A 19 1.29 20.88 13.37
N GLU A 20 0.89 21.77 14.27
CA GLU A 20 1.73 22.19 15.37
C GLU A 20 1.89 21.08 16.40
N SER A 21 3.14 20.76 16.78
CA SER A 21 3.43 19.62 17.65
C SER A 21 2.80 19.74 19.04
N ALA A 22 2.70 20.95 19.57
CA ALA A 22 2.21 21.21 20.93
C ALA A 22 0.68 21.22 21.03
N SER A 23 0.00 21.90 20.10
CA SER A 23 -1.45 22.13 20.13
C SER A 23 -2.24 21.13 19.30
N GLY A 24 -1.59 20.47 18.33
CA GLY A 24 -2.26 19.67 17.30
C GLY A 24 -3.02 20.52 16.27
N ALA A 25 -2.87 21.85 16.31
CA ALA A 25 -3.57 22.73 15.39
C ALA A 25 -3.09 22.53 13.94
N LEU A 26 -4.04 22.52 13.01
CA LEU A 26 -3.76 22.46 11.58
C LEU A 26 -3.07 23.77 11.14
N VAL A 27 -1.85 23.65 10.58
CA VAL A 27 -1.09 24.79 10.02
C VAL A 27 -1.36 24.93 8.52
N GLY A 28 -1.45 23.81 7.81
CA GLY A 28 -1.77 23.80 6.39
C GLY A 28 -1.93 22.42 5.80
N LYS A 29 -2.50 22.38 4.61
CA LYS A 29 -2.69 21.16 3.83
C LYS A 29 -2.49 21.42 2.35
N VAL A 30 -2.03 20.39 1.62
CA VAL A 30 -1.85 20.39 0.17
C VAL A 30 -2.27 19.04 -0.38
N THR A 31 -2.82 19.06 -1.58
CA THR A 31 -3.15 17.85 -2.36
C THR A 31 -2.56 18.01 -3.75
N VAL A 32 -1.84 16.98 -4.23
CA VAL A 32 -1.30 16.90 -5.58
C VAL A 32 -1.66 15.55 -6.21
N PRO A 33 -1.69 15.42 -7.53
CA PRO A 33 -1.88 14.13 -8.19
C PRO A 33 -0.77 13.14 -7.81
N THR A 34 -1.10 11.86 -7.63
CA THR A 34 -0.08 10.82 -7.40
C THR A 34 0.61 10.45 -8.71
N THR A 35 1.94 10.40 -8.69
CA THR A 35 2.78 10.19 -9.89
C THR A 35 3.19 8.73 -10.05
N HIS A 36 2.29 7.87 -10.56
CA HIS A 36 2.59 6.43 -10.76
C HIS A 36 3.57 6.15 -11.90
N HIS A 37 3.57 6.99 -12.94
CA HIS A 37 4.34 6.78 -14.17
C HIS A 37 5.63 7.59 -14.25
N ALA A 38 5.99 8.32 -13.19
CA ALA A 38 7.26 9.02 -13.13
C ALA A 38 8.42 8.02 -12.95
N PRO A 39 9.64 8.32 -13.41
CA PRO A 39 10.81 7.47 -13.18
C PRO A 39 11.06 7.18 -11.69
N GLU A 40 10.80 8.17 -10.82
CA GLU A 40 10.87 8.07 -9.36
C GLU A 40 9.59 7.47 -8.75
N GLY A 41 8.63 7.07 -9.58
CA GLY A 41 7.34 6.57 -9.15
C GLY A 41 6.58 7.58 -8.28
N VAL A 42 5.98 7.09 -7.21
CA VAL A 42 5.19 7.91 -6.27
C VAL A 42 6.02 8.88 -5.43
N ALA A 43 7.35 8.68 -5.34
CA ALA A 43 8.24 9.55 -4.56
C ALA A 43 8.22 10.99 -5.10
N ARG A 44 8.08 11.19 -6.42
CA ARG A 44 7.97 12.51 -7.02
C ARG A 44 6.76 13.28 -6.50
N GLY A 45 5.56 12.67 -6.51
CA GLY A 45 4.35 13.30 -5.97
C GLY A 45 4.45 13.61 -4.48
N LEU A 46 5.14 12.74 -3.71
CA LEU A 46 5.40 12.98 -2.30
C LEU A 46 6.25 14.24 -2.09
N VAL A 47 7.34 14.39 -2.84
CA VAL A 47 8.22 15.56 -2.75
C VAL A 47 7.50 16.83 -3.21
N GLU A 48 6.70 16.74 -4.25
CA GLU A 48 5.89 17.86 -4.74
C GLU A 48 4.87 18.30 -3.67
N ALA A 49 4.17 17.36 -3.04
CA ALA A 49 3.24 17.66 -1.93
C ALA A 49 3.96 18.30 -0.74
N PHE A 50 5.12 17.76 -0.36
CA PHE A 50 5.93 18.31 0.73
C PHE A 50 6.43 19.73 0.42
N SER A 51 7.04 19.95 -0.74
CA SER A 51 7.55 21.26 -1.16
C SER A 51 6.44 22.30 -1.28
N SER A 52 5.31 21.92 -1.87
CA SER A 52 4.14 22.80 -1.98
C SER A 52 3.55 23.15 -0.61
N LEU A 53 3.56 22.22 0.34
CA LEU A 53 3.13 22.49 1.72
C LEU A 53 4.04 23.54 2.37
N LEU A 54 5.36 23.40 2.25
CA LEU A 54 6.31 24.35 2.81
C LEU A 54 6.16 25.75 2.18
N GLN A 55 6.02 25.82 0.87
CA GLN A 55 5.83 27.09 0.15
C GLN A 55 4.54 27.79 0.58
N ARG A 56 3.41 27.05 0.67
CA ARG A 56 2.11 27.63 1.05
C ARG A 56 2.02 28.09 2.50
N THR A 57 2.71 27.39 3.39
CA THR A 57 2.65 27.67 4.84
C THR A 57 3.80 28.55 5.34
N GLY A 58 4.87 28.74 4.56
CA GLY A 58 6.07 29.43 5.00
C GLY A 58 6.85 28.70 6.10
N ILE A 59 6.60 27.41 6.32
CA ILE A 59 7.29 26.60 7.34
C ILE A 59 8.74 26.41 6.91
N ALA A 60 9.68 26.85 7.77
CA ALA A 60 11.09 26.54 7.59
C ALA A 60 11.35 25.05 7.90
N VAL A 61 12.15 24.37 7.07
CA VAL A 61 12.48 22.94 7.20
C VAL A 61 13.02 22.61 8.61
N GLY A 62 13.85 23.49 9.19
CA GLY A 62 14.41 23.31 10.53
C GLY A 62 13.40 23.36 11.68
N ARG A 63 12.12 23.67 11.42
CA ARG A 63 11.03 23.61 12.40
C ARG A 63 10.29 22.28 12.41
N ILE A 64 10.58 21.39 11.45
CA ILE A 64 9.92 20.10 11.33
C ILE A 64 10.59 19.12 12.30
N ASP A 65 9.81 18.55 13.21
CA ASP A 65 10.28 17.58 14.19
C ASP A 65 10.17 16.14 13.69
N LEU A 66 9.19 15.89 12.81
CA LEU A 66 8.83 14.53 12.38
C LEU A 66 8.06 14.57 11.06
N VAL A 67 8.35 13.61 10.18
CA VAL A 67 7.53 13.31 9.00
C VAL A 67 7.02 11.88 9.10
N VAL A 68 5.70 11.70 8.97
CA VAL A 68 5.05 10.38 8.96
C VAL A 68 4.42 10.15 7.59
N LEU A 69 4.72 9.00 7.01
CA LEU A 69 4.22 8.59 5.69
C LEU A 69 3.16 7.51 5.85
N SER A 70 2.10 7.56 5.04
CA SER A 70 1.24 6.42 4.74
C SER A 70 1.27 6.15 3.24
N THR A 71 1.05 4.90 2.83
CA THR A 71 1.19 4.51 1.43
C THR A 71 0.30 3.33 1.06
N THR A 72 -0.19 3.34 -0.17
CA THR A 72 -0.90 2.21 -0.77
C THR A 72 0.02 1.26 -1.55
N GLN A 73 1.34 1.48 -1.54
CA GLN A 73 2.29 0.74 -2.41
C GLN A 73 2.27 -0.77 -2.17
N ALA A 74 2.25 -1.23 -0.91
CA ALA A 74 2.20 -2.66 -0.60
C ALA A 74 0.92 -3.32 -1.14
N VAL A 75 -0.23 -2.66 -0.99
CA VAL A 75 -1.51 -3.16 -1.52
C VAL A 75 -1.50 -3.15 -3.04
N ASN A 76 -1.03 -2.07 -3.66
CA ASN A 76 -0.96 -1.95 -5.11
C ASN A 76 -0.05 -3.01 -5.72
N ALA A 77 1.14 -3.24 -5.14
CA ALA A 77 2.06 -4.28 -5.59
C ALA A 77 1.39 -5.66 -5.62
N LEU A 78 0.63 -6.01 -4.58
CA LEU A 78 -0.11 -7.28 -4.53
C LEU A 78 -1.24 -7.33 -5.58
N LEU A 79 -2.02 -6.26 -5.73
CA LEU A 79 -3.15 -6.20 -6.67
C LEU A 79 -2.69 -6.16 -8.13
N GLU A 80 -1.60 -5.47 -8.42
CA GLU A 80 -1.05 -5.34 -9.77
C GLU A 80 -0.15 -6.52 -10.14
N GLY A 81 0.26 -7.33 -9.15
CA GLY A 81 1.18 -8.45 -9.34
C GLY A 81 2.63 -7.99 -9.55
N ASP A 82 2.95 -6.75 -9.14
CA ASP A 82 4.31 -6.22 -9.10
C ASP A 82 5.04 -6.74 -7.86
N VAL A 83 5.21 -8.05 -7.83
CA VAL A 83 5.77 -8.82 -6.72
C VAL A 83 6.91 -9.72 -7.18
N ALA A 84 7.90 -9.90 -6.35
CA ALA A 84 9.00 -10.81 -6.61
C ALA A 84 8.58 -12.27 -6.35
N PRO A 85 8.95 -13.24 -7.21
CA PRO A 85 8.85 -14.67 -6.90
C PRO A 85 9.65 -15.01 -5.63
N VAL A 86 9.08 -15.84 -4.75
CA VAL A 86 9.62 -16.07 -3.41
C VAL A 86 10.16 -17.50 -3.26
N GLY A 87 11.38 -17.62 -2.71
CA GLY A 87 11.90 -18.87 -2.17
C GLY A 87 11.54 -18.98 -0.69
N VAL A 88 10.79 -20.02 -0.32
CA VAL A 88 10.48 -20.32 1.08
C VAL A 88 11.45 -21.35 1.60
N VAL A 89 12.18 -21.04 2.66
CA VAL A 89 13.03 -21.95 3.41
C VAL A 89 12.29 -22.38 4.68
N GLY A 90 11.74 -23.59 4.69
CA GLY A 90 11.19 -24.20 5.89
C GLY A 90 12.29 -24.81 6.75
N ILE A 91 12.21 -24.64 8.07
CA ILE A 91 13.16 -25.24 9.02
C ILE A 91 12.39 -25.98 10.09
N GLY A 92 12.90 -27.15 10.50
CA GLY A 92 12.35 -27.87 11.64
C GLY A 92 13.28 -28.96 12.15
N PRO A 93 13.10 -29.38 13.40
CA PRO A 93 13.89 -30.47 13.97
C PRO A 93 13.57 -31.79 13.29
N ARG A 94 14.56 -32.70 13.18
CA ARG A 94 14.39 -34.02 12.58
C ARG A 94 13.20 -34.79 13.17
N ALA A 95 13.00 -34.69 14.48
CA ALA A 95 11.88 -35.34 15.17
C ALA A 95 10.50 -34.90 14.65
N HIS A 96 10.37 -33.67 14.18
CA HIS A 96 9.12 -33.11 13.68
C HIS A 96 9.18 -32.71 12.17
N ARG A 97 10.19 -33.19 11.46
CA ARG A 97 10.50 -32.85 10.06
C ARG A 97 9.27 -32.90 9.15
N LYS A 98 8.55 -34.03 9.18
CA LYS A 98 7.39 -34.25 8.30
C LYS A 98 6.30 -33.19 8.49
N GLU A 99 6.01 -32.86 9.71
CA GLU A 99 4.99 -31.86 10.07
C GLU A 99 5.47 -30.44 9.75
N ALA A 100 6.71 -30.10 10.11
CA ALA A 100 7.29 -28.78 9.78
C ALA A 100 7.39 -28.57 8.27
N PHE A 101 7.83 -29.59 7.51
CA PHE A 101 7.85 -29.54 6.05
C PHE A 101 6.45 -29.25 5.48
N ARG A 102 5.44 -29.99 5.92
CA ARG A 102 4.06 -29.81 5.46
C ARG A 102 3.52 -28.40 5.75
N ARG A 103 3.80 -27.86 6.94
CA ARG A 103 3.32 -26.56 7.38
C ARG A 103 4.06 -25.36 6.78
N THR A 104 5.29 -25.54 6.33
CA THR A 104 6.05 -24.48 5.65
C THR A 104 5.91 -24.54 4.14
N ARG A 105 5.34 -25.63 3.60
CA ARG A 105 5.15 -25.77 2.15
C ARG A 105 3.98 -24.92 1.67
N ILE A 106 4.29 -23.98 0.80
CA ILE A 106 3.35 -23.17 0.07
C ILE A 106 3.63 -23.39 -1.41
N ASP A 107 2.63 -23.82 -2.17
CA ASP A 107 2.80 -24.07 -3.62
C ASP A 107 2.57 -22.77 -4.43
N SER A 108 1.64 -21.94 -4.02
CA SER A 108 1.41 -20.61 -4.57
C SER A 108 0.48 -19.80 -3.64
N VAL A 109 0.49 -18.48 -3.74
CA VAL A 109 -0.47 -17.62 -3.03
C VAL A 109 -1.33 -16.89 -4.05
N GLN A 110 -2.65 -17.06 -3.98
CA GLN A 110 -3.58 -16.31 -4.80
C GLN A 110 -3.63 -14.86 -4.31
N LEU A 111 -3.25 -13.90 -5.17
CA LEU A 111 -3.24 -12.46 -4.85
C LEU A 111 -4.53 -11.77 -5.32
N THR A 112 -5.00 -12.13 -6.51
CA THR A 112 -6.27 -11.72 -7.10
C THR A 112 -6.88 -12.92 -7.84
N PRO A 113 -8.12 -12.87 -8.32
CA PRO A 113 -8.69 -13.96 -9.12
C PRO A 113 -7.80 -14.38 -10.30
N GLU A 114 -7.07 -13.45 -10.91
CA GLU A 114 -6.25 -13.67 -12.11
C GLU A 114 -4.76 -13.84 -11.82
N ARG A 115 -4.29 -13.50 -10.58
CA ARG A 115 -2.86 -13.41 -10.29
C ARG A 115 -2.44 -14.26 -9.11
N ARG A 116 -1.29 -14.90 -9.26
CA ARG A 116 -0.67 -15.73 -8.22
C ARG A 116 0.77 -15.29 -7.98
N LEU A 117 1.19 -15.34 -6.73
CA LEU A 117 2.58 -15.23 -6.32
C LEU A 117 3.26 -16.59 -6.56
N PRO A 118 4.30 -16.67 -7.42
CA PRO A 118 5.09 -17.89 -7.56
C PRO A 118 5.91 -18.14 -6.29
N VAL A 119 5.84 -19.36 -5.77
CA VAL A 119 6.58 -19.75 -4.56
C VAL A 119 7.37 -21.02 -4.86
N PHE A 120 8.64 -21.02 -4.45
CA PHE A 120 9.54 -22.17 -4.51
C PHE A 120 9.86 -22.59 -3.09
N HIS A 121 9.78 -23.87 -2.77
CA HIS A 121 10.00 -24.36 -1.41
C HIS A 121 11.25 -25.22 -1.32
N ALA A 122 12.02 -25.01 -0.25
CA ALA A 122 13.10 -25.86 0.23
C ALA A 122 12.95 -26.09 1.74
N PHE A 123 13.54 -27.16 2.26
CA PHE A 123 13.46 -27.50 3.68
C PHE A 123 14.83 -27.89 4.22
N LEU A 124 15.16 -27.39 5.39
CA LEU A 124 16.39 -27.68 6.12
C LEU A 124 16.08 -28.27 7.50
N ASP A 125 16.86 -29.26 7.90
CA ASP A 125 16.83 -29.78 9.27
C ASP A 125 17.57 -28.77 10.19
N ALA A 126 16.96 -28.44 11.33
CA ALA A 126 17.50 -27.46 12.25
C ALA A 126 18.91 -27.86 12.79
N GLU A 127 19.16 -29.17 12.91
CA GLU A 127 20.43 -29.73 13.36
C GLU A 127 21.54 -29.68 12.30
N GLU A 128 21.22 -29.33 11.05
CA GLU A 128 22.16 -29.33 9.91
C GLU A 128 22.31 -27.94 9.26
N LEU A 129 22.05 -26.89 10.00
CA LEU A 129 22.16 -25.50 9.51
C LEU A 129 23.62 -25.01 9.52
N SER A 130 24.41 -25.42 8.52
CA SER A 130 25.70 -24.77 8.22
C SER A 130 25.49 -23.62 7.21
N GLU A 131 26.36 -22.61 7.26
CA GLU A 131 26.33 -21.49 6.29
C GLU A 131 26.41 -21.98 4.84
N GLU A 132 27.28 -22.96 4.56
CA GLU A 132 27.42 -23.55 3.23
C GLU A 132 26.13 -24.18 2.74
N ARG A 133 25.47 -24.98 3.59
CA ARG A 133 24.22 -25.67 3.24
C ARG A 133 23.08 -24.67 3.04
N VAL A 134 23.01 -23.63 3.84
CA VAL A 134 22.06 -22.52 3.66
C VAL A 134 22.34 -21.81 2.35
N ALA A 135 23.59 -21.42 2.07
CA ALA A 135 23.95 -20.75 0.84
C ALA A 135 23.62 -21.55 -0.42
N ASP A 136 23.87 -22.88 -0.41
CA ASP A 136 23.55 -23.75 -1.54
C ASP A 136 22.04 -23.89 -1.73
N THR A 137 21.28 -23.94 -0.63
CA THR A 137 19.82 -23.95 -0.67
C THR A 137 19.28 -22.66 -1.29
N LEU A 138 19.80 -21.50 -0.88
CA LEU A 138 19.41 -20.21 -1.44
C LEU A 138 19.77 -20.09 -2.91
N ARG A 139 20.98 -20.49 -3.32
CA ARG A 139 21.39 -20.51 -4.73
C ARG A 139 20.46 -21.41 -5.57
N THR A 140 20.07 -22.57 -5.03
CA THR A 140 19.12 -23.47 -5.69
C THR A 140 17.76 -22.81 -5.88
N LEU A 141 17.23 -22.11 -4.87
CA LEU A 141 15.96 -21.38 -4.98
C LEU A 141 16.06 -20.24 -6.01
N MET A 142 17.18 -19.50 -6.01
CA MET A 142 17.44 -18.46 -7.02
C MET A 142 17.49 -19.02 -8.45
N ALA A 143 18.16 -20.16 -8.64
CA ALA A 143 18.24 -20.83 -9.94
C ALA A 143 16.86 -21.29 -10.43
N ARG A 144 15.92 -21.58 -9.52
CA ARG A 144 14.52 -21.90 -9.84
C ARG A 144 13.67 -20.65 -10.14
N GLY A 145 14.20 -19.46 -9.92
CA GLY A 145 13.53 -18.20 -10.24
C GLY A 145 13.16 -17.34 -9.03
N ALA A 146 13.48 -17.73 -7.80
CA ALA A 146 13.24 -16.88 -6.63
C ALA A 146 14.06 -15.58 -6.73
N ARG A 147 13.46 -14.48 -6.27
CA ARG A 147 14.09 -13.16 -6.22
C ARG A 147 14.04 -12.56 -4.81
N ALA A 148 13.31 -13.17 -3.90
CA ALA A 148 13.27 -12.84 -2.48
C ALA A 148 13.12 -14.11 -1.67
N ILE A 149 13.52 -14.07 -0.40
CA ILE A 149 13.54 -15.23 0.48
C ILE A 149 12.61 -15.00 1.66
N ALA A 150 11.79 -15.99 1.98
CA ALA A 150 11.07 -16.09 3.24
C ALA A 150 11.59 -17.30 3.99
N VAL A 151 12.03 -17.14 5.23
CA VAL A 151 12.42 -18.25 6.08
C VAL A 151 11.41 -18.42 7.21
N SER A 152 11.06 -19.65 7.52
CA SER A 152 10.11 -19.94 8.61
C SER A 152 10.48 -21.26 9.30
N ALA A 153 10.78 -21.14 10.61
CA ALA A 153 11.16 -22.29 11.42
C ALA A 153 10.01 -22.74 12.33
N ALA A 154 9.87 -24.07 12.46
CA ALA A 154 9.12 -24.63 13.57
C ALA A 154 9.79 -24.15 14.87
N TYR A 155 8.96 -23.66 15.81
CA TYR A 155 9.43 -23.04 17.07
C TYR A 155 10.22 -21.73 16.93
N GLY A 156 10.22 -21.10 15.74
CA GLY A 156 10.94 -19.83 15.51
C GLY A 156 10.48 -18.65 16.37
N VAL A 157 9.34 -18.78 17.07
CA VAL A 157 8.87 -17.78 18.05
C VAL A 157 9.63 -17.90 19.35
N GLU A 158 9.97 -19.13 19.77
CA GLU A 158 10.76 -19.42 20.99
C GLU A 158 12.25 -19.28 20.74
N ASP A 159 12.70 -19.81 19.58
CA ASP A 159 14.10 -19.76 19.15
C ASP A 159 14.20 -19.23 17.72
N PRO A 160 14.43 -17.92 17.52
CA PRO A 160 14.58 -17.31 16.24
C PRO A 160 15.93 -17.56 15.56
N GLU A 161 16.91 -18.16 16.26
CA GLU A 161 18.28 -18.31 15.79
C GLU A 161 18.39 -19.06 14.44
N PRO A 162 17.65 -20.17 14.21
CA PRO A 162 17.65 -20.84 12.89
C PRO A 162 17.21 -19.94 11.74
N GLU A 163 16.20 -19.07 11.97
CA GLU A 163 15.75 -18.13 10.94
C GLU A 163 16.78 -17.01 10.72
N ARG A 164 17.41 -16.48 11.78
CA ARG A 164 18.45 -15.44 11.69
C ARG A 164 19.64 -15.89 10.88
N ARG A 165 20.13 -17.13 11.06
CA ARG A 165 21.22 -17.68 10.25
C ARG A 165 20.92 -17.66 8.75
N VAL A 166 19.68 -17.96 8.37
CA VAL A 166 19.29 -17.88 6.96
C VAL A 166 19.23 -16.45 6.48
N LEU A 167 18.73 -15.51 7.31
CA LEU A 167 18.74 -14.07 6.98
C LEU A 167 20.17 -13.53 6.78
N ASP A 168 21.11 -13.92 7.64
CA ASP A 168 22.52 -13.47 7.54
C ASP A 168 23.14 -13.94 6.23
N VAL A 169 22.96 -15.21 5.87
CA VAL A 169 23.45 -15.75 4.58
C VAL A 169 22.74 -15.08 3.40
N ALA A 170 21.42 -14.85 3.48
CA ALA A 170 20.69 -14.17 2.43
C ALA A 170 21.20 -12.72 2.25
N THR A 171 21.47 -12.02 3.34
CA THR A 171 22.07 -10.68 3.34
C THR A 171 23.46 -10.67 2.69
N ALA A 172 24.31 -11.63 3.04
CA ALA A 172 25.64 -11.78 2.43
C ALA A 172 25.57 -12.07 0.92
N LEU A 173 24.50 -12.69 0.45
CA LEU A 173 24.22 -12.93 -0.97
C LEU A 173 23.50 -11.75 -1.66
N GLY A 174 23.19 -10.66 -0.95
CA GLY A 174 22.45 -9.52 -1.48
C GLY A 174 20.98 -9.80 -1.79
N LEU A 175 20.37 -10.80 -1.15
CA LEU A 175 18.99 -11.20 -1.37
C LEU A 175 18.04 -10.50 -0.39
N PRO A 176 16.95 -9.91 -0.87
CA PRO A 176 15.86 -9.48 0.00
C PRO A 176 15.31 -10.69 0.76
N ALA A 177 15.26 -10.60 2.09
CA ALA A 177 14.82 -11.71 2.91
C ALA A 177 14.02 -11.26 4.13
N THR A 178 13.14 -12.13 4.62
CA THR A 178 12.33 -11.92 5.83
C THR A 178 12.13 -13.23 6.58
N ALA A 179 11.94 -13.14 7.88
CA ALA A 179 11.75 -14.28 8.75
C ALA A 179 10.33 -14.37 9.33
N GLY A 180 9.86 -15.58 9.57
CA GLY A 180 8.54 -15.84 10.15
C GLY A 180 8.36 -15.27 11.54
N HIS A 181 9.39 -15.30 12.42
CA HIS A 181 9.32 -14.73 13.74
C HIS A 181 9.16 -13.19 13.74
N GLU A 182 9.62 -12.51 12.69
CA GLU A 182 9.45 -11.06 12.53
C GLU A 182 8.00 -10.69 12.19
N MET A 183 7.24 -11.60 11.56
CA MET A 183 5.85 -11.34 11.17
C MET A 183 4.89 -11.37 12.35
N SER A 184 5.16 -12.21 13.32
CA SER A 184 4.32 -12.34 14.54
C SER A 184 5.03 -13.15 15.61
N GLY A 185 4.86 -12.73 16.86
CA GLY A 185 5.22 -13.53 18.05
C GLY A 185 4.18 -14.60 18.41
N LEU A 186 3.19 -14.86 17.57
CA LEU A 186 2.15 -15.85 17.79
C LEU A 186 2.51 -17.20 17.15
N TYR A 187 2.03 -18.28 17.76
CA TYR A 187 2.05 -19.61 17.14
C TYR A 187 1.24 -19.63 15.84
N GLY A 188 1.50 -20.60 14.99
CA GLY A 188 0.84 -20.73 13.70
C GLY A 188 1.84 -20.71 12.54
N LEU A 189 2.67 -21.78 12.45
CA LEU A 189 3.75 -21.90 11.47
C LEU A 189 3.28 -21.65 10.03
N GLU A 190 2.14 -22.21 9.63
CA GLU A 190 1.57 -22.02 8.29
C GLU A 190 1.27 -20.55 7.97
N VAL A 191 0.57 -19.88 8.91
CA VAL A 191 0.15 -18.47 8.74
C VAL A 191 1.36 -17.54 8.75
N ARG A 192 2.35 -17.79 9.62
CA ARG A 192 3.60 -17.03 9.63
C ARG A 192 4.39 -17.22 8.34
N THR A 193 4.52 -18.46 7.86
CA THR A 193 5.22 -18.77 6.60
C THR A 193 4.57 -18.05 5.42
N LEU A 194 3.24 -18.10 5.34
CA LEU A 194 2.50 -17.41 4.29
C LEU A 194 2.69 -15.89 4.39
N THR A 195 2.60 -15.33 5.60
CA THR A 195 2.80 -13.90 5.81
C THR A 195 4.22 -13.47 5.46
N ALA A 196 5.23 -14.26 5.84
CA ALA A 196 6.61 -14.03 5.46
C ALA A 196 6.81 -14.09 3.93
N ALA A 197 6.17 -15.04 3.24
CA ALA A 197 6.23 -15.13 1.79
C ALA A 197 5.61 -13.89 1.11
N VAL A 198 4.46 -13.42 1.61
CA VAL A 198 3.83 -12.18 1.12
C VAL A 198 4.74 -10.98 1.39
N ASN A 199 5.29 -10.87 2.60
CA ASN A 199 6.22 -9.79 2.93
C ASN A 199 7.44 -9.80 2.02
N ALA A 200 8.10 -10.95 1.87
CA ALA A 200 9.26 -11.11 1.00
C ALA A 200 8.99 -10.67 -0.44
N SER A 201 7.80 -10.97 -0.96
CA SER A 201 7.43 -10.66 -2.34
C SER A 201 7.39 -9.16 -2.66
N ILE A 202 7.11 -8.31 -1.67
CA ILE A 202 7.01 -6.85 -1.84
C ILE A 202 8.26 -6.09 -1.36
N LEU A 203 9.22 -6.76 -0.71
CA LEU A 203 10.45 -6.13 -0.21
C LEU A 203 11.24 -5.38 -1.30
N PRO A 204 11.50 -5.94 -2.50
CA PRO A 204 12.27 -5.23 -3.52
C PRO A 204 11.61 -3.91 -3.92
N ARG A 205 10.29 -3.92 -4.11
CA ARG A 205 9.53 -2.72 -4.49
C ARG A 205 9.53 -1.69 -3.37
N MET A 206 9.35 -2.12 -2.13
CA MET A 206 9.37 -1.22 -0.97
C MET A 206 10.77 -0.61 -0.76
N ALA A 207 11.83 -1.40 -0.92
CA ALA A 207 13.20 -0.90 -0.81
C ALA A 207 13.53 0.16 -1.86
N GLU A 208 13.04 -0.01 -3.08
CA GLU A 208 13.17 1.00 -4.14
C GLU A 208 12.42 2.29 -3.78
N THR A 209 11.15 2.17 -3.42
CA THR A 209 10.31 3.33 -3.07
C THR A 209 10.87 4.10 -1.88
N THR A 210 11.25 3.42 -0.80
CA THR A 210 11.80 4.08 0.40
C THR A 210 13.12 4.78 0.11
N ARG A 211 13.97 4.20 -0.73
CA ARG A 211 15.24 4.85 -1.15
C ARG A 211 14.96 6.14 -1.93
N TRP A 212 14.04 6.13 -2.88
CA TRP A 212 13.66 7.33 -3.60
C TRP A 212 13.09 8.42 -2.69
N VAL A 213 12.24 8.03 -1.73
CA VAL A 213 11.68 8.96 -0.74
C VAL A 213 12.79 9.61 0.11
N GLU A 214 13.71 8.82 0.64
CA GLU A 214 14.83 9.34 1.46
C GLU A 214 15.73 10.28 0.65
N GLN A 215 16.15 9.87 -0.54
CA GLN A 215 17.00 10.70 -1.40
C GLN A 215 16.32 12.02 -1.77
N SER A 216 15.05 11.97 -2.11
CA SER A 216 14.31 13.14 -2.54
C SER A 216 14.04 14.12 -1.40
N LEU A 217 13.75 13.63 -0.19
CA LEU A 217 13.59 14.48 0.99
C LEU A 217 14.93 15.04 1.49
N ALA A 218 15.99 14.26 1.42
CA ALA A 218 17.33 14.73 1.76
C ALA A 218 17.78 15.89 0.85
N THR A 219 17.47 15.85 -0.44
CA THR A 219 17.75 16.98 -1.37
C THR A 219 16.98 18.25 -1.02
N SER A 220 15.86 18.14 -0.29
CA SER A 220 15.12 19.28 0.24
C SER A 220 15.69 19.86 1.54
N GLY A 221 16.85 19.36 1.99
CA GLY A 221 17.49 19.78 3.24
C GLY A 221 16.85 19.24 4.51
N LEU A 222 15.93 18.28 4.39
CA LEU A 222 15.26 17.67 5.53
C LEU A 222 16.19 16.69 6.25
N GLN A 223 16.42 16.93 7.56
CA GLN A 223 17.25 16.08 8.42
C GLN A 223 16.46 15.67 9.68
N VAL A 224 15.29 15.09 9.47
CA VAL A 224 14.41 14.66 10.56
C VAL A 224 14.03 13.20 10.38
N PRO A 225 13.61 12.51 11.46
CA PRO A 225 13.14 11.15 11.36
C PRO A 225 11.99 11.01 10.36
N LEU A 226 12.15 10.08 9.42
CA LEU A 226 11.10 9.64 8.52
C LEU A 226 10.47 8.39 9.09
N MET A 227 9.19 8.45 9.37
CA MET A 227 8.42 7.35 9.92
C MET A 227 7.38 6.87 8.93
N ILE A 228 6.99 5.62 9.04
CA ILE A 228 5.91 5.05 8.24
C ILE A 228 4.79 4.52 9.11
N MET A 229 3.56 4.77 8.70
CA MET A 229 2.36 4.26 9.34
C MET A 229 2.13 2.79 8.95
N HIS A 230 1.73 1.98 9.92
CA HIS A 230 1.28 0.60 9.73
C HIS A 230 -0.25 0.51 9.70
N GLY A 231 -0.76 -0.60 9.18
CA GLY A 231 -2.19 -0.86 9.15
C GLY A 231 -2.84 -1.02 10.53
N ASP A 232 -2.06 -1.30 11.56
CA ASP A 232 -2.50 -1.44 12.95
C ASP A 232 -2.37 -0.17 13.80
N LEU A 233 -2.13 0.99 13.16
CA LEU A 233 -1.90 2.30 13.78
C LEU A 233 -0.51 2.48 14.42
N ALA A 234 0.35 1.47 14.37
CA ALA A 234 1.74 1.65 14.77
C ALA A 234 2.49 2.55 13.78
N VAL A 235 3.58 3.11 14.23
CA VAL A 235 4.50 3.92 13.43
C VAL A 235 5.91 3.42 13.70
N SER A 236 6.68 3.19 12.64
CA SER A 236 8.09 2.78 12.74
C SER A 236 8.99 3.64 11.85
N PRO A 237 10.32 3.63 12.06
CA PRO A 237 11.23 4.24 11.11
C PRO A 237 11.03 3.73 9.69
N LEU A 238 11.16 4.62 8.70
CA LEU A 238 10.96 4.25 7.29
C LEU A 238 11.85 3.07 6.84
N GLU A 239 13.03 2.95 7.41
CA GLU A 239 13.95 1.84 7.14
C GLU A 239 13.34 0.48 7.54
N GLU A 240 12.53 0.43 8.59
CA GLU A 240 11.87 -0.80 9.02
C GLU A 240 10.84 -1.29 7.99
N ALA A 241 10.26 -0.39 7.18
CA ALA A 241 9.39 -0.78 6.07
C ALA A 241 10.11 -1.59 4.99
N ARG A 242 11.45 -1.52 4.93
CA ARG A 242 12.27 -2.38 4.06
C ARG A 242 12.33 -3.83 4.55
N ARG A 243 12.03 -4.08 5.82
CA ARG A 243 11.95 -5.43 6.41
C ARG A 243 10.53 -5.92 6.55
N LEU A 244 9.62 -5.02 6.97
CA LEU A 244 8.23 -5.32 7.31
C LEU A 244 7.26 -4.61 6.38
N ALA A 245 7.52 -4.68 5.07
CA ALA A 245 6.74 -4.00 4.04
C ALA A 245 5.23 -4.32 4.12
N ALA A 246 4.88 -5.56 4.43
CA ALA A 246 3.49 -5.99 4.57
C ALA A 246 2.74 -5.34 5.74
N SER A 247 3.45 -4.81 6.75
CA SER A 247 2.82 -4.07 7.86
C SER A 247 2.16 -2.77 7.39
N THR A 248 2.59 -2.21 6.25
CA THR A 248 2.03 -0.99 5.67
C THR A 248 0.71 -1.22 4.92
N ILE A 249 0.27 -2.47 4.78
CA ILE A 249 -1.04 -2.80 4.19
C ILE A 249 -2.13 -2.09 5.01
N LEU A 250 -2.99 -1.33 4.31
CA LEU A 250 -4.04 -0.49 4.91
C LEU A 250 -3.54 0.67 5.80
N SER A 251 -2.30 1.14 5.63
CA SER A 251 -1.76 2.29 6.38
C SER A 251 -2.51 3.59 6.10
N GLY A 252 -2.98 3.84 4.87
CA GLY A 252 -3.81 5.01 4.53
C GLY A 252 -5.11 5.06 5.35
N PRO A 253 -5.98 4.05 5.27
CA PRO A 253 -7.15 3.94 6.13
C PRO A 253 -6.83 4.02 7.63
N ALA A 254 -5.71 3.43 8.09
CA ALA A 254 -5.26 3.52 9.48
C ALA A 254 -4.95 4.97 9.87
N ALA A 255 -4.22 5.72 9.02
CA ALA A 255 -3.93 7.13 9.24
C ALA A 255 -5.20 7.97 9.32
N SER A 256 -6.17 7.73 8.45
CA SER A 256 -7.45 8.43 8.44
C SER A 256 -8.27 8.15 9.71
N VAL A 257 -8.32 6.88 10.18
CA VAL A 257 -8.98 6.52 11.45
C VAL A 257 -8.27 7.17 12.65
N ALA A 258 -6.93 7.17 12.67
CA ALA A 258 -6.15 7.83 13.72
C ALA A 258 -6.45 9.33 13.77
N GLY A 259 -6.52 10.00 12.61
CA GLY A 259 -6.89 11.40 12.49
C GLY A 259 -8.30 11.67 13.05
N ALA A 260 -9.29 10.87 12.66
CA ALA A 260 -10.66 11.00 13.14
C ALA A 260 -10.75 10.83 14.66
N LEU A 261 -10.07 9.86 15.24
CA LEU A 261 -10.03 9.63 16.68
C LEU A 261 -9.40 10.81 17.43
N LEU A 262 -8.27 11.32 16.95
CA LEU A 262 -7.54 12.41 17.60
C LEU A 262 -8.29 13.75 17.56
N TYR A 263 -8.89 14.07 16.40
CA TYR A 263 -9.57 15.36 16.20
C TYR A 263 -11.00 15.37 16.72
N HIS A 264 -11.77 14.29 16.52
CA HIS A 264 -13.18 14.26 16.89
C HIS A 264 -13.44 13.60 18.24
N LYS A 265 -12.44 12.94 18.85
CA LYS A 265 -12.55 12.26 20.15
C LYS A 265 -13.76 11.33 20.22
N LEU A 266 -14.05 10.64 19.10
CA LEU A 266 -15.19 9.75 18.96
C LEU A 266 -15.03 8.54 19.87
N LEU A 267 -16.07 8.24 20.66
CA LEU A 267 -16.13 7.01 21.46
C LEU A 267 -16.73 5.87 20.65
N ASP A 268 -17.86 6.10 20.02
CA ASP A 268 -18.56 5.12 19.19
C ASP A 268 -19.06 5.78 17.90
N GLY A 269 -18.86 5.10 16.76
CA GLY A 269 -19.28 5.64 15.49
C GLY A 269 -18.79 4.87 14.26
N LEU A 270 -19.22 5.35 13.11
CA LEU A 270 -18.74 4.91 11.81
C LEU A 270 -17.74 5.94 11.26
N PHE A 271 -16.65 5.42 10.76
CA PHE A 271 -15.68 6.17 9.98
C PHE A 271 -15.94 5.87 8.50
N ILE A 272 -16.09 6.92 7.70
CA ILE A 272 -16.28 6.84 6.25
C ILE A 272 -15.29 7.79 5.59
N GLU A 273 -14.39 7.24 4.79
CA GLU A 273 -13.44 8.01 3.97
C GLU A 273 -13.77 7.80 2.49
N VAL A 274 -14.15 8.87 1.81
CA VAL A 274 -14.40 8.86 0.37
C VAL A 274 -13.17 9.42 -0.35
N GLY A 275 -12.48 8.56 -1.09
CA GLY A 275 -11.31 8.95 -1.89
C GLY A 275 -11.65 9.20 -3.36
N GLY A 276 -10.64 9.19 -4.22
CA GLY A 276 -10.82 9.27 -5.68
C GLY A 276 -11.21 7.93 -6.31
N THR A 277 -10.72 6.81 -5.76
CA THR A 277 -10.86 5.47 -6.35
C THR A 277 -11.74 4.55 -5.50
N SER A 278 -11.71 4.69 -4.18
CA SER A 278 -12.41 3.82 -3.24
C SER A 278 -12.95 4.58 -2.04
N THR A 279 -13.96 4.00 -1.41
CA THR A 279 -14.50 4.43 -0.12
C THR A 279 -14.16 3.40 0.93
N ASN A 280 -13.57 3.84 2.04
CA ASN A 280 -13.25 3.03 3.20
C ASN A 280 -14.28 3.27 4.30
N VAL A 281 -14.82 2.19 4.86
CA VAL A 281 -15.80 2.25 5.97
C VAL A 281 -15.27 1.41 7.11
N GLY A 282 -15.12 2.02 8.28
CA GLY A 282 -14.67 1.36 9.50
C GLY A 282 -15.54 1.69 10.70
N VAL A 283 -15.36 0.94 11.78
CA VAL A 283 -16.10 1.07 13.03
C VAL A 283 -15.17 1.49 14.16
N ILE A 284 -15.58 2.48 14.93
CA ILE A 284 -14.94 2.90 16.17
C ILE A 284 -15.84 2.46 17.32
N ARG A 285 -15.27 1.80 18.32
CA ARG A 285 -15.96 1.39 19.55
C ARG A 285 -15.11 1.72 20.76
N GLN A 286 -15.71 2.35 21.76
CA GLN A 286 -15.05 2.75 23.02
C GLN A 286 -13.72 3.50 22.76
N GLY A 287 -13.72 4.43 21.81
CA GLY A 287 -12.54 5.23 21.44
C GLY A 287 -11.43 4.46 20.73
N ARG A 288 -11.71 3.26 20.20
CA ARG A 288 -10.74 2.41 19.49
C ARG A 288 -11.32 1.91 18.17
N PRO A 289 -10.51 1.82 17.10
CA PRO A 289 -10.97 1.17 15.89
C PRO A 289 -11.09 -0.34 16.11
N VAL A 290 -12.04 -0.94 15.45
CA VAL A 290 -12.12 -2.40 15.39
C VAL A 290 -10.95 -2.90 14.56
N MET A 291 -10.26 -3.94 15.05
CA MET A 291 -9.07 -4.52 14.42
C MET A 291 -9.39 -5.91 13.90
N LYS A 292 -8.73 -6.29 12.79
CA LYS A 292 -8.79 -7.65 12.25
C LYS A 292 -7.43 -8.11 11.75
N TYR A 293 -7.30 -9.41 11.49
CA TYR A 293 -6.19 -9.93 10.71
C TYR A 293 -6.50 -9.78 9.22
N VAL A 294 -5.51 -9.27 8.48
CA VAL A 294 -5.62 -9.12 7.01
C VAL A 294 -5.76 -10.50 6.36
N ARG A 295 -6.63 -10.58 5.37
CA ARG A 295 -6.71 -11.74 4.47
C ARG A 295 -6.30 -11.32 3.07
N ILE A 296 -5.52 -12.15 2.41
CA ILE A 296 -5.18 -12.00 0.99
C ILE A 296 -5.97 -13.07 0.25
N MET A 297 -7.03 -12.66 -0.42
CA MET A 297 -8.06 -13.57 -0.90
C MET A 297 -8.55 -14.48 0.24
N ASP A 298 -8.45 -15.80 0.08
CA ASP A 298 -8.85 -16.77 1.10
C ASP A 298 -7.73 -17.12 2.10
N HIS A 299 -6.54 -16.53 1.92
CA HIS A 299 -5.39 -16.82 2.77
C HIS A 299 -5.37 -15.93 4.02
N PRO A 300 -5.43 -16.50 5.24
CA PRO A 300 -5.25 -15.74 6.47
C PRO A 300 -3.78 -15.33 6.62
N THR A 301 -3.55 -14.13 7.16
CA THR A 301 -2.22 -13.66 7.55
C THR A 301 -2.17 -13.37 9.04
N CYS A 302 -0.96 -13.19 9.61
CA CYS A 302 -0.79 -12.70 10.98
C CYS A 302 -0.66 -11.17 11.07
N LEU A 303 -0.89 -10.45 9.98
CA LEU A 303 -0.87 -8.98 9.95
C LEU A 303 -2.15 -8.43 10.58
N ARG A 304 -2.03 -7.65 11.64
CA ARG A 304 -3.15 -6.90 12.20
C ARG A 304 -3.34 -5.59 11.44
N SER A 305 -4.57 -5.21 11.23
CA SER A 305 -4.93 -3.91 10.64
C SER A 305 -6.29 -3.45 11.16
N VAL A 306 -6.59 -2.16 10.97
CA VAL A 306 -7.94 -1.63 11.17
C VAL A 306 -8.93 -2.42 10.33
N ASP A 307 -10.10 -2.73 10.91
CA ASP A 307 -11.17 -3.39 10.18
C ASP A 307 -11.91 -2.36 9.32
N VAL A 308 -11.46 -2.22 8.08
CA VAL A 308 -12.15 -1.39 7.09
C VAL A 308 -12.70 -2.25 5.97
N ARG A 309 -13.91 -1.88 5.51
CA ARG A 309 -14.49 -2.38 4.28
C ARG A 309 -14.22 -1.38 3.18
N VAL A 310 -13.66 -1.87 2.09
CA VAL A 310 -13.33 -1.05 0.91
C VAL A 310 -14.41 -1.26 -0.14
N ALA A 311 -15.09 -0.18 -0.52
CA ALA A 311 -16.03 -0.17 -1.63
C ALA A 311 -15.35 0.49 -2.84
N GLY A 312 -15.46 -0.11 -4.03
CA GLY A 312 -14.92 0.41 -5.29
C GLY A 312 -15.77 1.54 -5.89
N VAL A 313 -16.35 2.40 -5.03
CA VAL A 313 -17.12 3.57 -5.44
C VAL A 313 -16.58 4.79 -4.71
N ALA A 314 -16.24 5.85 -5.44
CA ALA A 314 -15.67 7.09 -4.91
C ALA A 314 -15.84 8.24 -5.92
N GLY A 315 -15.25 9.41 -5.64
CA GLY A 315 -15.39 10.60 -6.50
C GLY A 315 -15.03 10.37 -7.96
N GLY A 316 -13.96 9.63 -8.22
CA GLY A 316 -13.50 9.30 -9.58
C GLY A 316 -14.15 8.09 -10.23
N SER A 317 -15.17 7.49 -9.60
CA SER A 317 -15.85 6.34 -10.19
C SER A 317 -16.61 6.70 -11.45
N LEU A 318 -16.37 5.91 -12.51
CA LEU A 318 -17.01 6.09 -13.80
C LEU A 318 -18.50 5.73 -13.73
N VAL A 319 -19.31 6.53 -14.37
CA VAL A 319 -20.75 6.27 -14.57
C VAL A 319 -20.93 5.16 -15.59
N ARG A 320 -21.91 4.27 -15.36
CA ARG A 320 -22.28 3.19 -16.28
C ARG A 320 -23.65 3.43 -16.88
N LEU A 321 -23.79 3.17 -18.17
CA LEU A 321 -25.00 3.42 -18.92
C LEU A 321 -25.51 2.13 -19.58
N ARG A 322 -26.83 1.99 -19.62
CA ARG A 322 -27.52 1.02 -20.48
C ARG A 322 -28.39 1.79 -21.47
N GLY A 323 -27.88 1.95 -22.69
CA GLY A 323 -28.41 2.93 -23.63
C GLY A 323 -28.23 4.35 -23.09
N ARG A 324 -29.31 5.09 -22.87
CA ARG A 324 -29.30 6.45 -22.28
C ARG A 324 -29.67 6.49 -20.80
N LYS A 325 -29.84 5.33 -20.14
CA LYS A 325 -30.22 5.26 -18.74
C LYS A 325 -29.01 4.93 -17.86
N LEU A 326 -28.98 5.54 -16.68
CA LEU A 326 -27.99 5.20 -15.64
C LEU A 326 -28.16 3.73 -15.24
N ALA A 327 -27.10 2.94 -15.39
CA ALA A 327 -27.06 1.54 -14.98
C ALA A 327 -26.34 1.34 -13.64
N GLY A 328 -25.43 2.25 -13.27
CA GLY A 328 -24.68 2.19 -12.02
C GLY A 328 -23.47 3.11 -12.04
N VAL A 329 -22.64 3.00 -10.99
CA VAL A 329 -21.39 3.74 -10.81
C VAL A 329 -20.31 2.77 -10.35
N GLY A 330 -19.10 2.92 -10.91
CA GLY A 330 -17.96 2.06 -10.60
C GLY A 330 -18.15 0.59 -11.04
N PRO A 331 -17.30 -0.34 -10.59
CA PRO A 331 -16.15 -0.11 -9.69
C PRO A 331 -14.91 0.51 -10.37
N ARG A 332 -14.92 0.71 -11.67
CA ARG A 332 -13.79 1.36 -12.36
C ARG A 332 -13.83 2.87 -12.16
N SER A 333 -12.64 3.48 -12.03
CA SER A 333 -12.46 4.93 -11.89
C SER A 333 -11.77 5.50 -13.11
N ALA A 334 -11.86 6.82 -13.29
CA ALA A 334 -11.16 7.56 -14.34
C ALA A 334 -9.64 7.27 -14.31
N HIS A 335 -9.05 7.20 -13.12
CA HIS A 335 -7.63 6.87 -12.94
C HIS A 335 -7.29 5.48 -13.51
N ILE A 336 -8.09 4.46 -13.19
CA ILE A 336 -7.91 3.09 -13.70
C ILE A 336 -8.08 3.03 -15.23
N ALA A 337 -8.98 3.84 -15.77
CA ALA A 337 -9.23 3.94 -17.20
C ALA A 337 -8.17 4.77 -17.96
N GLY A 338 -7.32 5.52 -17.22
CA GLY A 338 -6.37 6.46 -17.84
C GLY A 338 -7.05 7.66 -18.51
N LEU A 339 -8.25 8.03 -18.03
CA LEU A 339 -9.03 9.14 -18.61
C LEU A 339 -8.87 10.41 -17.76
N PRO A 340 -8.64 11.59 -18.37
CA PRO A 340 -8.67 12.86 -17.67
C PRO A 340 -10.10 13.20 -17.20
N TYR A 341 -10.18 13.92 -16.08
CA TYR A 341 -11.44 14.44 -15.56
C TYR A 341 -11.77 15.76 -16.27
N PRO A 342 -12.95 15.93 -16.87
CA PRO A 342 -13.34 17.20 -17.51
C PRO A 342 -13.22 18.41 -16.58
N CYS A 343 -13.55 18.26 -15.30
CA CYS A 343 -13.47 19.34 -14.31
C CYS A 343 -12.03 19.84 -14.03
N PHE A 344 -10.99 19.11 -14.47
CA PHE A 344 -9.58 19.52 -14.35
C PHE A 344 -8.93 19.89 -15.70
N VAL A 345 -9.70 19.88 -16.77
CA VAL A 345 -9.22 20.24 -18.11
C VAL A 345 -9.67 21.66 -18.44
N PRO A 346 -8.80 22.49 -19.06
CA PRO A 346 -9.18 23.83 -19.48
C PRO A 346 -10.45 23.81 -20.36
N PRO A 347 -11.43 24.70 -20.12
CA PRO A 347 -12.71 24.68 -20.83
C PRO A 347 -12.58 24.75 -22.37
N GLU A 348 -11.57 25.42 -22.88
CA GLU A 348 -11.26 25.53 -24.32
C GLU A 348 -10.92 24.18 -24.96
N MET A 349 -10.50 23.18 -24.19
CA MET A 349 -10.25 21.83 -24.69
C MET A 349 -11.50 20.94 -24.69
N LEU A 350 -12.61 21.41 -24.15
CA LEU A 350 -13.84 20.66 -23.98
C LEU A 350 -14.92 21.08 -24.99
N SER A 351 -14.57 21.19 -26.27
CA SER A 351 -15.49 21.58 -27.35
C SER A 351 -16.04 20.35 -28.10
N ASN A 352 -17.30 20.45 -28.55
CA ASN A 352 -17.98 19.45 -29.39
C ASN A 352 -18.00 18.04 -28.79
N LEU A 353 -18.20 17.93 -27.49
CA LEU A 353 -18.20 16.65 -26.78
C LEU A 353 -19.43 15.79 -27.11
N ARG A 354 -19.20 14.51 -27.39
CA ARG A 354 -20.26 13.50 -27.55
C ARG A 354 -20.14 12.44 -26.46
N LEU A 355 -21.27 11.96 -25.96
CA LEU A 355 -21.31 10.87 -24.99
C LEU A 355 -21.07 9.54 -25.72
N VAL A 356 -20.05 8.81 -25.27
CA VAL A 356 -19.71 7.47 -25.77
C VAL A 356 -19.61 6.48 -24.60
N THR A 357 -19.54 5.19 -24.90
CA THR A 357 -19.24 4.15 -23.90
C THR A 357 -17.99 3.39 -24.29
N LEU A 358 -17.28 2.86 -23.29
CA LEU A 358 -16.06 2.10 -23.47
C LEU A 358 -15.88 1.03 -22.37
N ALA A 359 -14.98 0.08 -22.62
CA ALA A 359 -14.42 -0.83 -21.62
C ALA A 359 -13.13 -0.20 -21.04
N PRO A 360 -13.07 0.17 -19.75
CA PRO A 360 -11.89 0.79 -19.14
C PRO A 360 -10.62 -0.07 -19.18
N ARG A 361 -10.80 -1.41 -19.14
CA ARG A 361 -9.73 -2.40 -19.29
C ARG A 361 -10.20 -3.57 -20.15
N PRO A 362 -9.28 -4.32 -20.77
CA PRO A 362 -9.63 -5.57 -21.45
C PRO A 362 -10.44 -6.51 -20.54
N GLY A 363 -11.61 -6.95 -21.02
CA GLY A 363 -12.53 -7.81 -20.28
C GLY A 363 -13.55 -7.08 -19.41
N ASP A 364 -13.48 -5.76 -19.27
CA ASP A 364 -14.55 -4.97 -18.64
C ASP A 364 -15.75 -4.84 -19.60
N PRO A 365 -16.98 -4.63 -19.07
CA PRO A 365 -18.13 -4.26 -19.89
C PRO A 365 -17.92 -2.95 -20.64
N GLU A 366 -18.46 -2.85 -21.86
CA GLU A 366 -18.42 -1.64 -22.70
C GLU A 366 -19.56 -0.65 -22.36
N ASP A 367 -19.89 -0.53 -21.08
CA ASP A 367 -20.99 0.31 -20.61
C ASP A 367 -20.56 1.50 -19.76
N TYR A 368 -19.25 1.76 -19.67
CA TYR A 368 -18.71 2.92 -18.94
C TYR A 368 -18.75 4.17 -19.80
N ALA A 369 -19.36 5.23 -19.26
CA ALA A 369 -19.53 6.49 -19.96
C ALA A 369 -18.23 7.28 -20.06
N ALA A 370 -18.00 7.89 -21.23
CA ALA A 370 -16.98 8.88 -21.45
C ALA A 370 -17.52 9.98 -22.39
N LEU A 371 -16.86 11.14 -22.37
CA LEU A 371 -17.04 12.19 -23.35
C LEU A 371 -15.91 12.10 -24.38
N GLU A 372 -16.23 12.21 -25.65
CA GLU A 372 -15.24 12.16 -26.73
C GLU A 372 -15.37 13.42 -27.59
N ASP A 373 -14.24 14.09 -27.87
CA ASP A 373 -14.19 15.27 -28.73
C ASP A 373 -14.01 14.90 -30.23
N ASP A 374 -13.97 15.90 -31.09
CA ASP A 374 -13.84 15.71 -32.54
C ASP A 374 -12.46 15.12 -32.95
N GLU A 375 -11.46 15.19 -32.08
CA GLU A 375 -10.13 14.60 -32.28
C GLU A 375 -10.03 13.17 -31.73
N GLY A 376 -11.11 12.63 -31.15
CA GLY A 376 -11.16 11.30 -30.56
C GLY A 376 -10.52 11.20 -29.18
N ARG A 377 -10.19 12.32 -28.54
CA ARG A 377 -9.74 12.33 -27.14
C ARG A 377 -10.92 12.06 -26.24
N ARG A 378 -10.69 11.24 -25.22
CA ARG A 378 -11.74 10.81 -24.29
C ARG A 378 -11.51 11.37 -22.90
N TYR A 379 -12.60 11.79 -22.29
CA TYR A 379 -12.66 12.33 -20.94
C TYR A 379 -13.61 11.48 -20.11
N ALA A 380 -13.33 11.37 -18.82
CA ALA A 380 -14.15 10.58 -17.91
C ALA A 380 -15.54 11.20 -17.69
N VAL A 381 -16.51 10.38 -17.30
CA VAL A 381 -17.76 10.85 -16.70
C VAL A 381 -17.82 10.25 -15.30
N THR A 382 -17.50 11.05 -14.29
CA THR A 382 -17.35 10.61 -12.91
C THR A 382 -18.35 11.27 -11.97
N LEU A 383 -18.39 10.80 -10.71
CA LEU A 383 -19.14 11.45 -9.65
C LEU A 383 -18.60 12.85 -9.32
N THR A 384 -17.27 13.04 -9.43
CA THR A 384 -16.66 14.36 -9.24
C THR A 384 -17.11 15.35 -10.31
N ASP A 385 -17.11 14.94 -11.59
CA ASP A 385 -17.60 15.78 -12.68
C ASP A 385 -19.08 16.12 -12.53
N ALA A 386 -19.89 15.14 -12.13
CA ALA A 386 -21.31 15.35 -11.82
C ALA A 386 -21.54 16.33 -10.67
N ALA A 387 -20.75 16.21 -9.59
CA ALA A 387 -20.83 17.11 -8.45
C ALA A 387 -20.48 18.56 -8.84
N ASN A 388 -19.42 18.76 -9.66
CA ASN A 388 -19.05 20.08 -10.20
C ASN A 388 -20.17 20.65 -11.09
N ALA A 389 -20.68 19.86 -12.03
CA ALA A 389 -21.74 20.30 -12.93
C ALA A 389 -23.04 20.69 -12.19
N LEU A 390 -23.29 20.07 -11.02
CA LEU A 390 -24.45 20.38 -10.16
C LEU A 390 -24.19 21.50 -9.14
N GLY A 391 -22.99 22.08 -9.12
CA GLY A 391 -22.61 23.12 -8.15
C GLY A 391 -22.55 22.62 -6.70
N LEU A 392 -22.28 21.32 -6.50
CA LEU A 392 -22.17 20.70 -5.17
C LEU A 392 -20.77 20.82 -4.56
N VAL A 393 -19.80 21.31 -5.34
CA VAL A 393 -18.42 21.54 -4.90
C VAL A 393 -18.24 23.03 -4.62
N PRO A 394 -17.64 23.43 -3.47
CA PRO A 394 -17.35 24.83 -3.17
C PRO A 394 -16.47 25.46 -4.25
N GLU A 395 -16.77 26.70 -4.60
CA GLU A 395 -16.00 27.47 -5.56
C GLU A 395 -14.55 27.64 -5.08
N GLY A 396 -13.56 27.26 -5.91
CA GLY A 396 -12.14 27.33 -5.58
C GLY A 396 -11.52 26.04 -5.01
N ASP A 397 -12.31 25.00 -4.75
CA ASP A 397 -11.77 23.69 -4.34
C ASP A 397 -11.33 22.83 -5.54
N TYR A 398 -11.76 23.22 -6.76
CA TYR A 398 -11.42 22.56 -8.03
C TYR A 398 -11.24 23.57 -9.13
#